data_08e6f7b86c01f1f1df3d581e141aec6c
#
_entry.id   08e6f7b86c01f1f1df3d581e141aec6c
#
_cell.length_a   1.000
_cell.length_b   1.000
_cell.length_c   1.000
_cell.angle_alpha   90.00
_cell.angle_beta   90.00
_cell.angle_gamma   90.00
#
_symmetry.space_group_name_H-M   'P 1'
#
loop_
_entity.id
_entity.type
_entity.pdbx_description
1 polymer ?
#
loop_
_entity_poly.entity_id
_entity_poly.type
_entity_poly.pdbx_seq_one_letter_code
_entity_poly.pdbx_strand_id
1 'polypeptide(L)'
;MGVEWKQDSVKELREKKEAAAKMEAMNAQTQVAVMAFCSTSTEIGDEQALMMPDLFPTWEQVLAAAKQLPKDRIINKNGQLYRIVQPVTPLENQPPDGEGMLAIYRPIDQAHTGTLEDPIPWVYGMDCIAGTYYSYNGHIYKVADGGTMAPCVWPPDTAGLWQWELIE
;
A
#
# COMPACT_ATOMS: atom_id res chain seq x y z
N MET A 1 48.66 39.04 -0.90
CA MET A 1 47.23 39.13 -0.47
C MET A 1 46.28 38.20 -1.20
N GLY A 2 46.70 37.18 -1.93
CA GLY A 2 45.79 36.32 -2.71
C GLY A 2 45.61 34.90 -2.20
N VAL A 3 46.16 34.52 -1.04
CA VAL A 3 46.23 33.10 -0.64
C VAL A 3 45.25 32.76 0.50
N GLU A 4 44.92 33.73 1.38
CA GLU A 4 44.06 33.48 2.56
C GLU A 4 42.61 33.14 2.16
N TRP A 5 42.01 33.86 1.26
CA TRP A 5 40.61 33.61 0.84
C TRP A 5 40.41 32.25 0.09
N LYS A 6 41.44 31.71 -0.52
CA LYS A 6 41.40 30.36 -1.13
C LYS A 6 41.43 29.24 -0.08
N GLN A 7 42.09 29.46 1.02
CA GLN A 7 42.13 28.50 2.15
C GLN A 7 40.80 28.44 2.88
N ASP A 8 40.17 29.61 3.10
CA ASP A 8 38.87 29.70 3.77
C ASP A 8 37.78 29.04 2.88
N SER A 9 37.78 29.23 1.57
CA SER A 9 36.83 28.58 0.67
C SER A 9 37.00 27.05 0.59
N VAL A 10 38.23 26.56 0.67
CA VAL A 10 38.51 25.11 0.72
C VAL A 10 38.08 24.50 2.05
N LYS A 11 38.25 25.22 3.15
CA LYS A 11 37.79 24.81 4.48
C LYS A 11 36.27 24.74 4.52
N GLU A 12 35.57 25.78 4.08
CA GLU A 12 34.11 25.80 3.99
C GLU A 12 33.56 24.68 3.09
N LEU A 13 34.23 24.37 1.99
CA LEU A 13 33.83 23.29 1.09
C LEU A 13 33.99 21.93 1.76
N ARG A 14 35.06 21.74 2.55
CA ARG A 14 35.26 20.52 3.36
C ARG A 14 34.19 20.38 4.42
N GLU A 15 33.92 21.42 5.18
CA GLU A 15 32.91 21.43 6.24
C GLU A 15 31.53 21.12 5.67
N LYS A 16 31.16 21.69 4.50
CA LYS A 16 29.93 21.36 3.79
C LYS A 16 29.86 19.91 3.34
N LYS A 17 30.96 19.36 2.82
CA LYS A 17 31.04 17.95 2.43
C LYS A 17 30.89 17.01 3.63
N GLU A 18 31.58 17.31 4.74
CA GLU A 18 31.50 16.53 5.96
C GLU A 18 30.10 16.59 6.58
N ALA A 19 29.46 17.77 6.58
CA ALA A 19 28.08 17.94 7.05
C ALA A 19 27.09 17.17 6.16
N ALA A 20 27.26 17.22 4.83
CA ALA A 20 26.41 16.48 3.91
C ALA A 20 26.56 14.95 4.08
N ALA A 21 27.79 14.45 4.20
CA ALA A 21 28.06 13.04 4.44
C ALA A 21 27.48 12.54 5.78
N LYS A 22 27.59 13.39 6.83
CA LYS A 22 27.00 13.07 8.14
C LYS A 22 25.48 13.05 8.10
N MET A 23 24.86 13.96 7.37
CA MET A 23 23.41 14.00 7.18
C MET A 23 22.94 12.79 6.40
N GLU A 24 23.63 12.40 5.34
CA GLU A 24 23.33 11.21 4.54
C GLU A 24 23.41 9.93 5.37
N ALA A 25 24.47 9.78 6.18
CA ALA A 25 24.62 8.65 7.10
C ALA A 25 23.51 8.61 8.15
N MET A 26 23.11 9.75 8.71
CA MET A 26 22.02 9.84 9.68
C MET A 26 20.66 9.49 9.02
N ASN A 27 20.42 9.97 7.80
CA ASN A 27 19.22 9.63 7.05
C ASN A 27 19.14 8.12 6.76
N ALA A 28 20.25 7.50 6.37
CA ALA A 28 20.33 6.05 6.15
C ALA A 28 20.04 5.26 7.43
N GLN A 29 20.58 5.66 8.57
CA GLN A 29 20.31 5.03 9.86
C GLN A 29 18.83 5.19 10.27
N THR A 30 18.25 6.37 10.06
CA THR A 30 16.83 6.63 10.34
C THR A 30 15.95 5.75 9.46
N GLN A 31 16.28 5.64 8.18
CA GLN A 31 15.54 4.79 7.25
C GLN A 31 15.54 3.32 7.69
N VAL A 32 16.68 2.79 8.08
CA VAL A 32 16.79 1.41 8.60
C VAL A 32 15.94 1.21 9.85
N ALA A 33 15.94 2.17 10.78
CA ALA A 33 15.13 2.09 11.99
C ALA A 33 13.62 2.14 11.69
N VAL A 34 13.21 3.00 10.76
CA VAL A 34 11.81 3.10 10.34
C VAL A 34 11.37 1.84 9.61
N MET A 35 12.20 1.29 8.71
CA MET A 35 11.91 0.02 8.04
C MET A 35 11.78 -1.14 9.05
N ALA A 36 12.65 -1.20 10.05
CA ALA A 36 12.55 -2.20 11.12
C ALA A 36 11.25 -2.07 11.91
N PHE A 37 10.83 -0.84 12.22
CA PHE A 37 9.55 -0.56 12.86
C PHE A 37 8.37 -0.98 11.97
N CYS A 38 8.33 -0.55 10.71
CA CYS A 38 7.29 -0.94 9.75
C CYS A 38 7.23 -2.46 9.54
N SER A 39 8.39 -3.13 9.59
CA SER A 39 8.47 -4.58 9.45
C SER A 39 7.87 -5.35 10.62
N THR A 40 7.70 -4.75 11.79
CA THR A 40 7.24 -5.42 13.00
C THR A 40 5.94 -4.87 13.57
N SER A 41 5.58 -3.63 13.23
CA SER A 41 4.41 -2.95 13.77
C SER A 41 3.10 -3.57 13.28
N THR A 42 2.11 -3.60 14.16
CA THR A 42 0.72 -3.96 13.89
C THR A 42 -0.23 -2.78 14.13
N GLU A 43 0.31 -1.61 14.45
CA GLU A 43 -0.47 -0.41 14.84
C GLU A 43 -0.53 0.67 13.75
N ILE A 44 0.19 0.48 12.63
CA ILE A 44 0.22 1.45 11.54
C ILE A 44 -1.12 1.42 10.81
N GLY A 45 -1.80 2.56 10.71
CA GLY A 45 -3.05 2.71 9.96
C GLY A 45 -2.85 2.59 8.44
N ASP A 46 -3.94 2.29 7.71
CA ASP A 46 -3.90 2.13 6.26
C ASP A 46 -3.45 3.42 5.54
N GLU A 47 -3.95 4.59 5.95
CA GLU A 47 -3.56 5.87 5.38
C GLU A 47 -2.06 6.16 5.58
N GLN A 48 -1.54 5.87 6.77
CA GLN A 48 -0.12 6.04 7.05
C GLN A 48 0.74 5.08 6.21
N ALA A 49 0.29 3.85 6.05
CA ALA A 49 0.97 2.85 5.24
C ALA A 49 1.06 3.27 3.77
N LEU A 50 0.00 3.81 3.21
CA LEU A 50 -0.06 4.31 1.83
C LEU A 50 0.90 5.48 1.55
N MET A 51 1.25 6.26 2.59
CA MET A 51 2.23 7.35 2.47
C MET A 51 3.67 6.84 2.32
N MET A 52 3.97 5.60 2.72
CA MET A 52 5.32 5.05 2.77
C MET A 52 5.37 3.56 2.38
N PRO A 53 4.84 3.18 1.21
CA PRO A 53 4.68 1.77 0.84
C PRO A 53 5.99 0.99 0.76
N ASP A 54 7.09 1.67 0.40
CA ASP A 54 8.41 1.06 0.24
C ASP A 54 9.10 0.71 1.56
N LEU A 55 8.55 1.13 2.70
CA LEU A 55 9.10 0.84 4.02
C LEU A 55 8.60 -0.49 4.60
N PHE A 56 7.61 -1.12 3.97
CA PHE A 56 7.09 -2.41 4.41
C PHE A 56 7.84 -3.58 3.78
N PRO A 57 7.97 -4.71 4.50
CA PRO A 57 8.67 -5.88 3.96
C PRO A 57 7.96 -6.41 2.72
N THR A 58 8.74 -6.82 1.73
CA THR A 58 8.18 -7.39 0.52
C THR A 58 7.69 -8.83 0.75
N TRP A 59 6.80 -9.29 -0.12
CA TRP A 59 6.31 -10.67 -0.12
C TRP A 59 7.46 -11.68 -0.13
N GLU A 60 8.46 -11.46 -0.97
CA GLU A 60 9.63 -12.32 -1.09
C GLU A 60 10.44 -12.38 0.21
N GLN A 61 10.58 -11.25 0.91
CA GLN A 61 11.28 -11.18 2.19
C GLN A 61 10.54 -11.97 3.29
N VAL A 62 9.21 -11.82 3.39
CA VAL A 62 8.45 -12.54 4.42
C VAL A 62 8.32 -14.03 4.10
N LEU A 63 8.27 -14.38 2.81
CA LEU A 63 8.28 -15.77 2.35
C LEU A 63 9.62 -16.45 2.69
N ALA A 64 10.74 -15.79 2.39
CA ALA A 64 12.07 -16.29 2.71
C ALA A 64 12.33 -16.41 4.22
N ALA A 65 11.73 -15.53 5.03
CA ALA A 65 11.84 -15.59 6.48
C ALA A 65 11.09 -16.79 7.07
N ALA A 66 10.06 -17.31 6.37
CA ALA A 66 9.23 -18.47 6.74
C ALA A 66 8.69 -18.41 8.19
N LYS A 67 8.41 -17.19 8.68
CA LYS A 67 7.89 -16.94 10.03
C LYS A 67 6.42 -16.62 9.98
N GLN A 68 5.69 -17.00 11.02
CA GLN A 68 4.30 -16.61 11.18
C GLN A 68 4.19 -15.07 11.28
N LEU A 69 3.34 -14.50 10.46
CA LEU A 69 2.96 -13.09 10.48
C LEU A 69 1.73 -12.92 11.39
N PRO A 70 1.77 -12.02 12.37
CA PRO A 70 0.60 -11.75 13.20
C PRO A 70 -0.47 -10.98 12.42
N LYS A 71 -1.69 -10.98 12.93
CA LYS A 71 -2.77 -10.11 12.48
C LYS A 71 -2.31 -8.65 12.50
N ASP A 72 -2.89 -7.84 11.61
CA ASP A 72 -2.67 -6.41 11.44
C ASP A 72 -1.27 -6.00 10.92
N ARG A 73 -0.39 -6.97 10.65
CA ARG A 73 0.87 -6.75 9.97
C ARG A 73 0.63 -6.32 8.53
N ILE A 74 1.52 -5.47 8.00
CA ILE A 74 1.45 -5.01 6.61
C ILE A 74 2.65 -5.57 5.83
N ILE A 75 2.40 -6.00 4.61
CA ILE A 75 3.39 -6.48 3.64
C ILE A 75 3.15 -5.81 2.29
N ASN A 76 4.19 -5.73 1.49
CA ASN A 76 4.16 -5.17 0.13
C ASN A 76 4.37 -6.29 -0.90
N LYS A 77 3.50 -6.37 -1.90
CA LYS A 77 3.73 -7.22 -3.06
C LYS A 77 3.59 -6.39 -4.33
N ASN A 78 4.69 -6.19 -5.04
CA ASN A 78 4.73 -5.45 -6.29
C ASN A 78 4.14 -4.03 -6.21
N GLY A 79 4.33 -3.35 -5.07
CA GLY A 79 3.79 -2.02 -4.82
C GLY A 79 2.40 -1.98 -4.19
N GLN A 80 1.66 -3.09 -4.21
CA GLN A 80 0.40 -3.23 -3.49
C GLN A 80 0.64 -3.63 -2.03
N LEU A 81 0.07 -2.87 -1.10
CA LEU A 81 0.10 -3.20 0.32
C LEU A 81 -1.05 -4.12 0.70
N TYR A 82 -0.77 -5.05 1.60
CA TYR A 82 -1.75 -5.97 2.16
C TYR A 82 -1.65 -6.00 3.68
N ARG A 83 -2.79 -5.96 4.35
CA ARG A 83 -2.92 -6.15 5.79
C ARG A 83 -3.26 -7.61 6.08
N ILE A 84 -2.57 -8.20 7.03
CA ILE A 84 -2.85 -9.57 7.50
C ILE A 84 -4.13 -9.55 8.34
N VAL A 85 -5.14 -10.29 7.93
CA VAL A 85 -6.46 -10.37 8.60
C VAL A 85 -6.44 -11.36 9.77
N GLN A 86 -5.67 -12.44 9.60
CA GLN A 86 -5.49 -13.49 10.63
C GLN A 86 -4.05 -14.01 10.58
N PRO A 87 -3.50 -14.50 11.71
CA PRO A 87 -2.13 -14.99 11.72
C PRO A 87 -1.89 -16.05 10.65
N VAL A 88 -0.83 -15.88 9.86
CA VAL A 88 -0.50 -16.75 8.73
C VAL A 88 1.01 -16.97 8.61
N THR A 89 1.41 -18.17 8.22
CA THR A 89 2.78 -18.44 7.73
C THR A 89 2.74 -18.35 6.21
N PRO A 90 3.53 -17.45 5.59
CA PRO A 90 3.53 -17.28 4.14
C PRO A 90 3.91 -18.57 3.40
N LEU A 91 3.17 -18.89 2.35
CA LEU A 91 3.43 -20.03 1.47
C LEU A 91 3.45 -19.56 0.01
N GLU A 92 4.40 -20.07 -0.77
CA GLU A 92 4.60 -19.67 -2.17
C GLU A 92 3.35 -19.85 -3.04
N ASN A 93 2.58 -20.91 -2.78
CA ASN A 93 1.33 -21.22 -3.50
C ASN A 93 0.09 -20.46 -2.96
N GLN A 94 0.26 -19.57 -1.98
CA GLN A 94 -0.80 -18.74 -1.39
C GLN A 94 -0.37 -17.26 -1.33
N PRO A 95 -0.06 -16.65 -2.50
CA PRO A 95 0.35 -15.25 -2.52
C PRO A 95 -0.82 -14.31 -2.17
N PRO A 96 -0.54 -13.09 -1.66
CA PRO A 96 -1.57 -12.14 -1.25
C PRO A 96 -2.59 -11.75 -2.31
N ASP A 97 -2.17 -11.76 -3.57
CA ASP A 97 -3.02 -11.50 -4.76
C ASP A 97 -3.66 -12.77 -5.33
N GLY A 98 -3.50 -13.91 -4.65
CA GLY A 98 -4.07 -15.19 -5.07
C GLY A 98 -5.59 -15.24 -4.89
N GLU A 99 -6.24 -16.05 -5.71
CA GLU A 99 -7.68 -16.28 -5.60
C GLU A 99 -8.04 -16.85 -4.21
N GLY A 100 -9.06 -16.29 -3.57
CA GLY A 100 -9.51 -16.70 -2.25
C GLY A 100 -8.65 -16.23 -1.07
N MET A 101 -7.61 -15.44 -1.31
CA MET A 101 -6.68 -14.98 -0.25
C MET A 101 -7.19 -13.77 0.54
N LEU A 102 -8.32 -13.16 0.19
CA LEU A 102 -8.88 -11.98 0.89
C LEU A 102 -9.22 -12.24 2.37
N ALA A 103 -9.48 -13.50 2.74
CA ALA A 103 -9.70 -13.89 4.13
C ALA A 103 -8.42 -13.82 4.98
N ILE A 104 -7.26 -13.78 4.35
CA ILE A 104 -5.94 -13.76 4.99
C ILE A 104 -5.23 -12.43 4.74
N TYR A 105 -5.27 -11.94 3.50
CA TYR A 105 -4.60 -10.73 3.04
C TYR A 105 -5.61 -9.74 2.50
N ARG A 106 -5.86 -8.65 3.23
CA ARG A 106 -6.72 -7.57 2.77
C ARG A 106 -5.87 -6.52 2.05
N PRO A 107 -6.13 -6.23 0.77
CA PRO A 107 -5.43 -5.14 0.09
C PRO A 107 -5.71 -3.81 0.80
N ILE A 108 -4.68 -2.97 0.89
CA ILE A 108 -4.77 -1.59 1.37
C ILE A 108 -4.73 -0.73 0.11
N ASP A 109 -5.90 -0.28 -0.32
CA ASP A 109 -6.03 0.59 -1.46
C ASP A 109 -6.01 2.05 -1.02
N GLN A 110 -5.63 2.95 -1.92
CA GLN A 110 -5.84 4.37 -1.70
C GLN A 110 -7.30 4.59 -1.35
N ALA A 111 -7.57 5.50 -0.40
CA ALA A 111 -8.92 5.88 -0.07
C ALA A 111 -9.53 6.59 -1.30
N HIS A 112 -10.23 5.81 -2.14
CA HIS A 112 -11.01 6.34 -3.24
C HIS A 112 -12.31 6.92 -2.72
N THR A 113 -12.71 8.05 -3.27
CA THR A 113 -13.93 8.76 -2.81
C THR A 113 -15.21 8.10 -3.32
N GLY A 114 -15.12 7.21 -4.30
CA GLY A 114 -16.28 6.56 -4.91
C GLY A 114 -17.09 7.51 -5.80
N THR A 115 -16.45 8.56 -6.32
CA THR A 115 -17.00 9.46 -7.31
C THR A 115 -16.67 8.98 -8.72
N LEU A 116 -17.29 9.60 -9.75
CA LEU A 116 -16.99 9.28 -11.14
C LEU A 116 -15.52 9.54 -11.49
N GLU A 117 -14.95 10.61 -10.92
CA GLU A 117 -13.55 11.01 -11.15
C GLU A 117 -12.55 10.16 -10.35
N ASP A 118 -13.01 9.53 -9.28
CA ASP A 118 -12.18 8.72 -8.39
C ASP A 118 -12.96 7.47 -7.91
N PRO A 119 -13.25 6.53 -8.84
CA PRO A 119 -14.02 5.32 -8.53
C PRO A 119 -13.20 4.34 -7.69
N ILE A 120 -13.88 3.63 -6.79
CA ILE A 120 -13.27 2.60 -5.95
C ILE A 120 -12.98 1.36 -6.81
N PRO A 121 -11.75 0.83 -6.85
CA PRO A 121 -11.48 -0.45 -7.50
C PRO A 121 -12.30 -1.56 -6.86
N TRP A 122 -13.12 -2.24 -7.67
CA TRP A 122 -13.95 -3.33 -7.17
C TRP A 122 -13.11 -4.56 -6.82
N VAL A 123 -13.36 -5.12 -5.65
CA VAL A 123 -12.75 -6.37 -5.18
C VAL A 123 -13.83 -7.31 -4.69
N TYR A 124 -13.69 -8.60 -4.98
CA TYR A 124 -14.63 -9.62 -4.54
C TYR A 124 -14.84 -9.61 -3.02
N GLY A 125 -16.10 -9.57 -2.60
CA GLY A 125 -16.49 -9.61 -1.19
C GLY A 125 -16.46 -8.27 -0.45
N MET A 126 -16.17 -7.17 -1.15
CA MET A 126 -16.28 -5.83 -0.57
C MET A 126 -17.75 -5.41 -0.43
N ASP A 127 -18.01 -4.38 0.38
CA ASP A 127 -19.31 -3.75 0.44
C ASP A 127 -19.43 -2.71 -0.68
N CYS A 128 -20.48 -2.82 -1.50
CA CYS A 128 -20.76 -1.90 -2.58
C CYS A 128 -22.03 -1.10 -2.24
N ILE A 129 -21.86 0.21 -2.12
CA ILE A 129 -22.89 1.13 -1.61
C ILE A 129 -23.62 1.82 -2.76
N ALA A 130 -24.95 1.90 -2.68
CA ALA A 130 -25.77 2.60 -3.64
C ALA A 130 -25.30 4.05 -3.87
N GLY A 131 -25.26 4.48 -5.13
CA GLY A 131 -24.80 5.80 -5.53
C GLY A 131 -23.28 5.96 -5.67
N THR A 132 -22.49 4.96 -5.26
CA THR A 132 -21.04 4.98 -5.31
C THR A 132 -20.54 4.39 -6.64
N TYR A 133 -19.43 4.93 -7.14
CA TYR A 133 -18.79 4.48 -8.39
C TYR A 133 -17.63 3.51 -8.10
N TYR A 134 -17.54 2.50 -8.93
CA TYR A 134 -16.52 1.45 -8.85
C TYR A 134 -15.87 1.23 -10.20
N SER A 135 -14.56 0.94 -10.22
CA SER A 135 -13.85 0.57 -11.43
C SER A 135 -13.63 -0.95 -11.48
N TYR A 136 -13.85 -1.54 -12.64
CA TYR A 136 -13.62 -2.97 -12.89
C TYR A 136 -13.33 -3.22 -14.36
N ASN A 137 -12.28 -3.99 -14.67
CA ASN A 137 -11.88 -4.35 -16.04
C ASN A 137 -11.77 -3.16 -17.01
N GLY A 138 -11.32 -1.98 -16.53
CA GLY A 138 -11.16 -0.78 -17.34
C GLY A 138 -12.44 0.01 -17.59
N HIS A 139 -13.55 -0.37 -16.97
CA HIS A 139 -14.84 0.30 -17.01
C HIS A 139 -15.21 0.90 -15.66
N ILE A 140 -16.10 1.90 -15.69
CA ILE A 140 -16.68 2.51 -14.50
C ILE A 140 -18.14 2.10 -14.36
N TYR A 141 -18.51 1.63 -13.19
CA TYR A 141 -19.87 1.21 -12.83
C TYR A 141 -20.36 2.01 -11.64
N LYS A 142 -21.62 2.30 -11.61
CA LYS A 142 -22.30 2.89 -10.46
C LYS A 142 -23.25 1.88 -9.84
N VAL A 143 -23.29 1.81 -8.51
CA VAL A 143 -24.32 1.02 -7.84
C VAL A 143 -25.62 1.79 -7.90
N ALA A 144 -26.66 1.18 -8.50
CA ALA A 144 -27.99 1.76 -8.65
C ALA A 144 -28.63 2.09 -7.29
N ASP A 145 -29.58 3.01 -7.29
CA ASP A 145 -30.32 3.37 -6.09
C ASP A 145 -31.05 2.15 -5.50
N GLY A 146 -30.82 1.88 -4.23
CA GLY A 146 -31.33 0.68 -3.56
C GLY A 146 -30.56 -0.61 -3.84
N GLY A 147 -29.51 -0.57 -4.69
CA GLY A 147 -28.71 -1.71 -5.09
C GLY A 147 -27.52 -2.03 -4.18
N THR A 148 -27.47 -1.52 -2.94
CA THR A 148 -26.39 -1.84 -1.99
C THR A 148 -26.22 -3.35 -1.82
N MET A 149 -24.97 -3.81 -1.95
CA MET A 149 -24.57 -5.21 -1.79
C MET A 149 -23.49 -5.31 -0.70
N ALA A 150 -23.77 -6.04 0.38
CA ALA A 150 -22.86 -6.21 1.50
C ALA A 150 -22.92 -7.64 2.04
N PRO A 151 -21.98 -8.53 1.69
CA PRO A 151 -20.88 -8.34 0.75
C PRO A 151 -21.31 -8.41 -0.72
N CYS A 152 -20.57 -7.74 -1.61
CA CYS A 152 -20.74 -7.87 -3.05
C CYS A 152 -19.88 -9.03 -3.59
N VAL A 153 -20.54 -10.11 -4.01
CA VAL A 153 -19.89 -11.32 -4.53
C VAL A 153 -20.01 -11.46 -6.05
N TRP A 154 -20.70 -10.52 -6.69
CA TRP A 154 -20.92 -10.51 -8.13
C TRP A 154 -20.18 -9.35 -8.77
N PRO A 155 -19.24 -9.62 -9.71
CA PRO A 155 -18.50 -8.56 -10.36
C PRO A 155 -19.43 -7.62 -11.16
N PRO A 156 -19.02 -6.35 -11.32
CA PRO A 156 -19.85 -5.32 -11.98
C PRO A 156 -20.27 -5.65 -13.41
N ASP A 157 -19.49 -6.45 -14.14
CA ASP A 157 -19.78 -6.88 -15.51
C ASP A 157 -20.69 -8.12 -15.60
N THR A 158 -21.24 -8.59 -14.48
CA THR A 158 -22.14 -9.75 -14.46
C THR A 158 -23.45 -9.40 -15.16
N ALA A 159 -23.74 -10.12 -16.21
CA ALA A 159 -24.95 -9.91 -17.02
C ALA A 159 -26.24 -10.10 -16.20
N GLY A 160 -27.17 -9.17 -16.33
CA GLY A 160 -28.50 -9.23 -15.71
C GLY A 160 -28.58 -8.76 -14.27
N LEU A 161 -27.50 -8.25 -13.70
CA LEU A 161 -27.52 -7.61 -12.38
C LEU A 161 -27.95 -6.14 -12.52
N TRP A 162 -29.16 -5.83 -12.08
CA TRP A 162 -29.72 -4.48 -12.10
C TRP A 162 -29.06 -3.52 -11.10
N GLN A 163 -28.32 -4.06 -10.14
CA GLN A 163 -27.60 -3.28 -9.14
C GLN A 163 -26.42 -2.49 -9.73
N TRP A 164 -25.92 -2.90 -10.89
CA TRP A 164 -24.82 -2.25 -11.57
C TRP A 164 -25.26 -1.49 -12.81
N GLU A 165 -24.92 -0.23 -12.89
CA GLU A 165 -25.08 0.62 -14.06
C GLU A 165 -23.71 0.86 -14.69
N LEU A 166 -23.50 0.43 -15.93
CA LEU A 166 -22.28 0.75 -16.69
C LEU A 166 -22.33 2.24 -17.07
N ILE A 167 -21.26 2.98 -16.72
CA ILE A 167 -21.12 4.42 -16.99
C ILE A 167 -20.18 4.67 -18.17
N GLU A 168 -18.98 4.04 -18.14
CA GLU A 168 -17.94 4.14 -19.18
C GLU A 168 -17.23 2.80 -19.41
#